data_5b3a2ec756bee57a6c9df70d06a41040
#
_entry.id   5b3a2ec756bee57a6c9df70d06a41040
#
_cell.length_a   1.000
_cell.length_b   1.000
_cell.length_c   1.000
_cell.angle_alpha   90.00
_cell.angle_beta   90.00
_cell.angle_gamma   90.00
#
_symmetry.space_group_name_H-M   'P 1'
#
loop_
_entity.id
_entity.type
_entity.pdbx_description
1 polymer ?
#
loop_
_entity_poly.entity_id
_entity_poly.type
_entity_poly.pdbx_seq_one_letter_code
_entity_poly.pdbx_strand_id
1 'polypeptide(L)'
;MRGKSVSQGAIMSPQLWEHTILAMDKLGESVLKNLLANVQALPEELSQALRRIRELDKEFQGINGQIQAMRLRIAKGTVSEQEYQSYSMLKQRGNQLLDDKWAIAVQCYDWIDTHVSALDHELEQFERDVKTLFIEFPEKDQPITAEFVSRRTCRSRLIFLLFF
;
A
#
# COMPACT_ATOMS: atom_id res chain seq x y z
N MET A 1 32.71 -2.58 56.41
CA MET A 1 32.84 -1.73 55.24
C MET A 1 33.05 -2.63 54.03
N ARG A 2 32.00 -2.82 53.22
CA ARG A 2 32.07 -3.65 51.98
C ARG A 2 32.22 -2.69 50.80
N GLY A 3 33.41 -2.71 50.19
CA GLY A 3 33.70 -1.96 48.94
C GLY A 3 32.85 -2.52 47.82
N LYS A 4 32.01 -1.67 47.20
CA LYS A 4 31.32 -1.96 45.95
C LYS A 4 32.38 -1.92 44.81
N SER A 5 32.62 -3.08 44.18
CA SER A 5 33.38 -3.18 42.96
C SER A 5 32.60 -2.44 41.87
N VAL A 6 33.17 -1.35 41.39
CA VAL A 6 32.72 -0.62 40.20
C VAL A 6 33.06 -1.52 39.02
N SER A 7 32.05 -2.06 38.36
CA SER A 7 32.18 -2.75 37.09
C SER A 7 32.79 -1.78 36.07
N GLN A 8 34.02 -2.03 35.67
CA GLN A 8 34.65 -1.31 34.53
C GLN A 8 33.87 -1.69 33.26
N GLY A 9 33.11 -0.71 32.74
CA GLY A 9 32.51 -0.83 31.42
C GLY A 9 33.59 -1.12 30.39
N ALA A 10 33.45 -2.21 29.65
CA ALA A 10 34.36 -2.57 28.58
C ALA A 10 34.38 -1.44 27.52
N ILE A 11 35.51 -0.71 27.45
CA ILE A 11 35.74 0.29 26.40
C ILE A 11 36.03 -0.52 25.13
N MET A 12 35.13 -0.44 24.14
CA MET A 12 35.35 -1.07 22.83
C MET A 12 36.64 -0.54 22.19
N SER A 13 37.41 -1.44 21.57
CA SER A 13 38.59 -1.05 20.81
C SER A 13 38.15 -0.20 19.58
N PRO A 14 38.96 0.81 19.17
CA PRO A 14 38.66 1.63 17.99
C PRO A 14 38.41 0.79 16.71
N GLN A 15 39.12 -0.31 16.58
CA GLN A 15 38.97 -1.22 15.43
C GLN A 15 37.60 -1.90 15.39
N LEU A 16 37.07 -2.33 16.54
CA LEU A 16 35.76 -2.95 16.61
C LEU A 16 34.66 -1.94 16.29
N TRP A 17 34.83 -0.69 16.70
CA TRP A 17 33.94 0.44 16.37
C TRP A 17 33.89 0.70 14.86
N GLU A 18 35.03 0.78 14.19
CA GLU A 18 35.11 0.97 12.74
C GLU A 18 34.42 -0.17 11.97
N HIS A 19 34.62 -1.41 12.38
CA HIS A 19 33.96 -2.57 11.79
C HIS A 19 32.44 -2.53 11.94
N THR A 20 31.96 -2.08 13.10
CA THR A 20 30.52 -1.94 13.35
C THR A 20 29.89 -0.87 12.47
N ILE A 21 30.51 0.30 12.36
CA ILE A 21 30.05 1.37 11.46
C ILE A 21 30.00 0.88 10.02
N LEU A 22 31.04 0.25 9.53
CA LEU A 22 31.11 -0.26 8.15
C LEU A 22 30.04 -1.32 7.89
N ALA A 23 29.76 -2.19 8.86
CA ALA A 23 28.69 -3.19 8.76
C ALA A 23 27.32 -2.53 8.70
N MET A 24 27.08 -1.47 9.48
CA MET A 24 25.82 -0.71 9.45
C MET A 24 25.61 0.02 8.13
N ASP A 25 26.65 0.66 7.58
CA ASP A 25 26.56 1.34 6.29
C ASP A 25 26.18 0.37 5.18
N LYS A 26 26.81 -0.82 5.13
CA LYS A 26 26.49 -1.86 4.16
C LYS A 26 25.06 -2.39 4.32
N LEU A 27 24.62 -2.60 5.56
CA LEU A 27 23.27 -3.05 5.87
C LEU A 27 22.25 -2.00 5.42
N GLY A 28 22.46 -0.72 5.76
CA GLY A 28 21.62 0.40 5.35
C GLY A 28 21.53 0.54 3.82
N GLU A 29 22.66 0.42 3.11
CA GLU A 29 22.70 0.48 1.65
C GLU A 29 21.91 -0.67 1.01
N SER A 30 22.06 -1.89 1.53
CA SER A 30 21.33 -3.06 1.05
C SER A 30 19.81 -2.91 1.22
N VAL A 31 19.37 -2.47 2.41
CA VAL A 31 17.95 -2.26 2.72
C VAL A 31 17.37 -1.15 1.84
N LEU A 32 18.07 -0.02 1.68
CA LEU A 32 17.61 1.07 0.81
C LEU A 32 17.47 0.63 -0.64
N LYS A 33 18.38 -0.18 -1.18
CA LYS A 33 18.28 -0.72 -2.54
C LYS A 33 17.05 -1.62 -2.70
N ASN A 34 16.79 -2.50 -1.74
CA ASN A 34 15.63 -3.38 -1.77
C ASN A 34 14.32 -2.59 -1.67
N LEU A 35 14.23 -1.64 -0.72
CA LEU A 35 13.08 -0.76 -0.57
C LEU A 35 12.80 0.03 -1.85
N LEU A 36 13.83 0.59 -2.48
CA LEU A 36 13.70 1.36 -3.71
C LEU A 36 13.21 0.48 -4.87
N ALA A 37 13.78 -0.72 -5.03
CA ALA A 37 13.36 -1.67 -6.06
C ALA A 37 11.89 -2.08 -5.90
N ASN A 38 11.45 -2.36 -4.67
CA ASN A 38 10.06 -2.72 -4.37
C ASN A 38 9.07 -1.59 -4.67
N VAL A 39 9.45 -0.32 -4.46
CA VAL A 39 8.58 0.83 -4.68
C VAL A 39 8.57 1.30 -6.15
N GLN A 40 9.64 1.08 -6.91
CA GLN A 40 9.76 1.61 -8.27
C GLN A 40 8.76 1.02 -9.27
N ALA A 41 8.37 -0.24 -9.14
CA ALA A 41 7.42 -0.88 -10.04
C ALA A 41 5.96 -0.44 -9.80
N LEU A 42 5.59 -0.18 -8.54
CA LEU A 42 4.23 0.12 -8.12
C LEU A 42 3.60 1.34 -8.84
N PRO A 43 4.28 2.50 -9.04
CA PRO A 43 3.69 3.65 -9.72
C PRO A 43 3.26 3.37 -11.15
N GLU A 44 4.00 2.53 -11.90
CA GLU A 44 3.65 2.20 -13.28
C GLU A 44 2.42 1.31 -13.35
N GLU A 45 2.36 0.24 -12.53
CA GLU A 45 1.22 -0.67 -12.46
C GLU A 45 -0.07 0.07 -12.07
N LEU A 46 -0.01 0.90 -11.02
CA LEU A 46 -1.13 1.73 -10.61
C LEU A 46 -1.54 2.76 -11.66
N SER A 47 -0.58 3.37 -12.35
CA SER A 47 -0.84 4.34 -13.41
C SER A 47 -1.60 3.70 -14.58
N GLN A 48 -1.22 2.48 -14.97
CA GLN A 48 -1.90 1.72 -16.02
C GLN A 48 -3.32 1.33 -15.60
N ALA A 49 -3.48 0.81 -14.39
CA ALA A 49 -4.78 0.44 -13.84
C ALA A 49 -5.73 1.65 -13.73
N LEU A 50 -5.25 2.79 -13.23
CA LEU A 50 -6.03 4.02 -13.14
C LEU A 50 -6.40 4.58 -14.53
N ARG A 51 -5.54 4.44 -15.53
CA ARG A 51 -5.89 4.77 -16.93
C ARG A 51 -7.03 3.89 -17.41
N ARG A 52 -6.95 2.58 -17.15
CA ARG A 52 -8.00 1.65 -17.53
C ARG A 52 -9.33 1.93 -16.84
N ILE A 53 -9.33 2.26 -15.57
CA ILE A 53 -10.54 2.71 -14.84
C ILE A 53 -11.16 3.94 -15.52
N ARG A 54 -10.36 4.92 -15.92
CA ARG A 54 -10.87 6.13 -16.62
C ARG A 54 -11.48 5.82 -17.99
N GLU A 55 -10.93 4.85 -18.71
CA GLU A 55 -11.50 4.39 -19.98
C GLU A 55 -12.87 3.73 -19.77
N LEU A 56 -12.97 2.82 -18.79
CA LEU A 56 -14.22 2.18 -18.40
C LEU A 56 -15.26 3.19 -17.92
N ASP A 57 -14.86 4.23 -17.18
CA ASP A 57 -15.75 5.32 -16.76
C ASP A 57 -16.31 6.10 -17.94
N LYS A 58 -15.50 6.40 -18.95
CA LYS A 58 -15.98 7.09 -20.18
C LYS A 58 -16.97 6.23 -20.95
N GLU A 59 -16.69 4.92 -21.10
CA GLU A 59 -17.60 3.98 -21.76
C GLU A 59 -18.91 3.87 -20.97
N PHE A 60 -18.83 3.73 -19.66
CA PHE A 60 -20.00 3.66 -18.79
C PHE A 60 -20.86 4.93 -18.86
N GLN A 61 -20.26 6.12 -18.85
CA GLN A 61 -20.98 7.38 -18.98
C GLN A 61 -21.77 7.46 -20.28
N GLY A 62 -21.18 7.00 -21.41
CA GLY A 62 -21.86 6.92 -22.69
C GLY A 62 -23.08 6.00 -22.66
N ILE A 63 -22.92 4.81 -22.10
CA ILE A 63 -24.00 3.82 -21.95
C ILE A 63 -25.06 4.31 -20.97
N ASN A 64 -24.67 4.90 -19.85
CA ASN A 64 -25.60 5.42 -18.85
C ASN A 64 -26.50 6.53 -19.41
N GLY A 65 -25.96 7.40 -20.26
CA GLY A 65 -26.76 8.40 -20.98
C GLY A 65 -27.85 7.77 -21.84
N GLN A 66 -27.53 6.68 -22.57
CA GLN A 66 -28.50 5.93 -23.39
C GLN A 66 -29.56 5.23 -22.51
N ILE A 67 -29.12 4.60 -21.41
CA ILE A 67 -30.02 3.96 -20.44
C ILE A 67 -31.01 4.98 -19.87
N GLN A 68 -30.57 6.16 -19.47
CA GLN A 68 -31.46 7.20 -18.93
C GLN A 68 -32.46 7.70 -19.98
N ALA A 69 -32.02 7.92 -21.23
CA ALA A 69 -32.92 8.29 -22.31
C ALA A 69 -34.01 7.24 -22.58
N MET A 70 -33.60 5.95 -22.57
CA MET A 70 -34.55 4.85 -22.75
C MET A 70 -35.50 4.70 -21.56
N ARG A 71 -35.04 4.86 -20.32
CA ARG A 71 -35.92 4.85 -19.14
C ARG A 71 -37.04 5.86 -19.22
N LEU A 72 -36.72 7.08 -19.70
CA LEU A 72 -37.76 8.13 -19.89
C LEU A 72 -38.79 7.74 -20.95
N ARG A 73 -38.38 7.07 -22.04
CA ARG A 73 -39.30 6.57 -23.09
C ARG A 73 -40.13 5.42 -22.59
N ILE A 74 -39.55 4.49 -21.84
CA ILE A 74 -40.27 3.37 -21.20
C ILE A 74 -41.35 3.92 -20.26
N ALA A 75 -41.02 4.92 -19.43
CA ALA A 75 -41.98 5.53 -18.50
C ALA A 75 -43.16 6.22 -19.21
N LYS A 76 -42.94 6.67 -20.45
CA LYS A 76 -44.00 7.26 -21.30
C LYS A 76 -44.82 6.21 -22.07
N GLY A 77 -44.51 4.92 -21.97
CA GLY A 77 -45.18 3.86 -22.68
C GLY A 77 -44.96 3.88 -24.21
N THR A 78 -43.91 4.54 -24.70
CA THR A 78 -43.62 4.73 -26.14
C THR A 78 -42.52 3.83 -26.67
N VAL A 79 -42.36 2.63 -26.11
CA VAL A 79 -41.23 1.73 -26.41
C VAL A 79 -41.74 0.43 -27.02
N SER A 80 -41.11 0.00 -28.12
CA SER A 80 -41.34 -1.31 -28.75
C SER A 80 -40.61 -2.41 -27.97
N GLU A 81 -41.02 -3.67 -28.21
CA GLU A 81 -40.35 -4.86 -27.62
C GLU A 81 -38.87 -4.93 -27.97
N GLN A 82 -38.49 -4.57 -29.19
CA GLN A 82 -37.08 -4.54 -29.64
C GLN A 82 -36.27 -3.48 -28.89
N GLU A 83 -36.87 -2.33 -28.61
CA GLU A 83 -36.22 -1.27 -27.83
C GLU A 83 -36.06 -1.69 -26.35
N TYR A 84 -37.03 -2.41 -25.81
CA TYR A 84 -36.93 -2.98 -24.46
C TYR A 84 -35.81 -4.00 -24.35
N GLN A 85 -35.62 -4.87 -25.34
CA GLN A 85 -34.52 -5.80 -25.41
C GLN A 85 -33.18 -5.06 -25.51
N SER A 86 -33.08 -4.01 -26.33
CA SER A 86 -31.90 -3.16 -26.42
C SER A 86 -31.56 -2.47 -25.10
N TYR A 87 -32.56 -1.98 -24.37
CA TYR A 87 -32.41 -1.44 -23.02
C TYR A 87 -31.81 -2.47 -22.05
N SER A 88 -32.33 -3.72 -22.10
CA SER A 88 -31.82 -4.80 -21.25
C SER A 88 -30.36 -5.12 -21.54
N MET A 89 -29.96 -5.15 -22.82
CA MET A 89 -28.58 -5.37 -23.24
C MET A 89 -27.64 -4.22 -22.78
N LEU A 90 -28.09 -2.98 -22.93
CA LEU A 90 -27.30 -1.81 -22.45
C LEU A 90 -27.13 -1.86 -20.94
N LYS A 91 -28.18 -2.22 -20.20
CA LYS A 91 -28.07 -2.36 -18.74
C LYS A 91 -27.09 -3.47 -18.33
N GLN A 92 -27.14 -4.61 -19.01
CA GLN A 92 -26.20 -5.72 -18.79
C GLN A 92 -24.77 -5.28 -19.09
N ARG A 93 -24.54 -4.57 -20.20
CA ARG A 93 -23.21 -4.03 -20.55
C ARG A 93 -22.74 -3.02 -19.51
N GLY A 94 -23.61 -2.12 -19.04
CA GLY A 94 -23.30 -1.18 -17.97
C GLY A 94 -22.86 -1.87 -16.68
N ASN A 95 -23.58 -2.91 -16.26
CA ASN A 95 -23.20 -3.70 -15.08
C ASN A 95 -21.83 -4.37 -15.28
N GLN A 96 -21.57 -4.95 -16.44
CA GLN A 96 -20.28 -5.58 -16.74
C GLN A 96 -19.12 -4.58 -16.64
N LEU A 97 -19.29 -3.35 -17.14
CA LEU A 97 -18.26 -2.31 -17.01
C LEU A 97 -17.99 -1.93 -15.54
N LEU A 98 -19.02 -1.92 -14.70
CA LEU A 98 -18.87 -1.68 -13.27
C LEU A 98 -18.13 -2.83 -12.57
N ASP A 99 -18.45 -4.09 -12.96
CA ASP A 99 -17.77 -5.27 -12.43
C ASP A 99 -16.29 -5.29 -12.84
N ASP A 100 -16.00 -4.98 -14.10
CA ASP A 100 -14.62 -4.86 -14.61
C ASP A 100 -13.84 -3.76 -13.86
N LYS A 101 -14.46 -2.61 -13.63
CA LYS A 101 -13.87 -1.52 -12.85
C LYS A 101 -13.61 -1.93 -11.41
N TRP A 102 -14.57 -2.62 -10.79
CA TRP A 102 -14.41 -3.16 -9.44
C TRP A 102 -13.22 -4.14 -9.36
N ALA A 103 -13.11 -5.07 -10.31
CA ALA A 103 -12.03 -6.03 -10.35
C ALA A 103 -10.64 -5.34 -10.41
N ILE A 104 -10.50 -4.30 -11.25
CA ILE A 104 -9.25 -3.53 -11.34
C ILE A 104 -8.98 -2.80 -10.02
N ALA A 105 -9.99 -2.24 -9.36
CA ALA A 105 -9.82 -1.55 -8.10
C ALA A 105 -9.35 -2.50 -6.98
N VAL A 106 -9.90 -3.71 -6.91
CA VAL A 106 -9.44 -4.76 -5.99
C VAL A 106 -7.98 -5.13 -6.28
N GLN A 107 -7.62 -5.31 -7.56
CA GLN A 107 -6.26 -5.61 -7.95
C GLN A 107 -5.27 -4.51 -7.54
N CYS A 108 -5.62 -3.23 -7.70
CA CYS A 108 -4.82 -2.12 -7.21
C CYS A 108 -4.60 -2.18 -5.69
N TYR A 109 -5.65 -2.53 -4.95
CA TYR A 109 -5.55 -2.71 -3.50
C TYR A 109 -4.59 -3.83 -3.14
N ASP A 110 -4.72 -4.99 -3.80
CA ASP A 110 -3.87 -6.16 -3.54
C ASP A 110 -2.39 -5.86 -3.84
N TRP A 111 -2.09 -5.12 -4.92
CA TRP A 111 -0.73 -4.67 -5.22
C TRP A 111 -0.18 -3.78 -4.11
N ILE A 112 -0.93 -2.76 -3.70
CA ILE A 112 -0.51 -1.86 -2.61
C ILE A 112 -0.27 -2.65 -1.32
N ASP A 113 -1.19 -3.55 -0.97
CA ASP A 113 -1.08 -4.36 0.25
C ASP A 113 0.14 -5.28 0.23
N THR A 114 0.44 -5.88 -0.93
CA THR A 114 1.62 -6.71 -1.14
C THR A 114 2.90 -5.89 -0.94
N HIS A 115 2.99 -4.71 -1.57
CA HIS A 115 4.18 -3.86 -1.43
C HIS A 115 4.35 -3.32 -0.01
N VAL A 116 3.27 -2.90 0.64
CA VAL A 116 3.32 -2.45 2.04
C VAL A 116 3.75 -3.58 2.97
N SER A 117 3.25 -4.80 2.75
CA SER A 117 3.64 -5.97 3.55
C SER A 117 5.11 -6.35 3.35
N ALA A 118 5.62 -6.23 2.12
CA ALA A 118 7.03 -6.44 1.83
C ALA A 118 7.91 -5.39 2.53
N LEU A 119 7.52 -4.11 2.48
CA LEU A 119 8.23 -3.03 3.17
C LEU A 119 8.24 -3.23 4.70
N ASP A 120 7.10 -3.58 5.28
CA ASP A 120 7.00 -3.87 6.71
C ASP A 120 7.93 -5.02 7.12
N HIS A 121 7.98 -6.09 6.30
CA HIS A 121 8.86 -7.22 6.55
C HIS A 121 10.36 -6.84 6.49
N GLU A 122 10.76 -6.08 5.48
CA GLU A 122 12.14 -5.60 5.34
C GLU A 122 12.54 -4.67 6.49
N LEU A 123 11.64 -3.78 6.95
CA LEU A 123 11.88 -2.94 8.10
C LEU A 123 12.03 -3.74 9.39
N GLU A 124 11.18 -4.75 9.61
CA GLU A 124 11.30 -5.65 10.77
C GLU A 124 12.62 -6.43 10.75
N GLN A 125 13.06 -6.88 9.57
CA GLN A 125 14.36 -7.53 9.42
C GLN A 125 15.51 -6.56 9.74
N PHE A 126 15.47 -5.36 9.17
CA PHE A 126 16.46 -4.32 9.45
C PHE A 126 16.55 -4.00 10.95
N GLU A 127 15.40 -3.85 11.64
CA GLU A 127 15.38 -3.62 13.09
C GLU A 127 16.04 -4.79 13.86
N ARG A 128 15.80 -6.03 13.44
CA ARG A 128 16.45 -7.20 14.07
C ARG A 128 17.95 -7.17 13.86
N ASP A 129 18.38 -6.89 12.63
CA ASP A 129 19.81 -6.87 12.28
C ASP A 129 20.55 -5.74 13.01
N VAL A 130 19.94 -4.56 13.08
CA VAL A 130 20.48 -3.43 13.87
C VAL A 130 20.57 -3.80 15.35
N LYS A 131 19.51 -4.39 15.93
CA LYS A 131 19.56 -4.83 17.33
C LYS A 131 20.68 -5.84 17.58
N THR A 132 20.89 -6.76 16.63
CA THR A 132 21.95 -7.78 16.74
C THR A 132 23.33 -7.11 16.73
N LEU A 133 23.55 -6.08 15.90
CA LEU A 133 24.79 -5.33 15.86
C LEU A 133 25.03 -4.50 17.12
N PHE A 134 23.96 -4.06 17.80
CA PHE A 134 24.02 -3.20 18.99
C PHE A 134 23.86 -3.92 20.33
N ILE A 135 23.62 -5.25 20.35
CA ILE A 135 23.49 -6.03 21.61
C ILE A 135 24.74 -5.92 22.52
N GLU A 136 25.89 -5.49 21.99
CA GLU A 136 27.08 -5.22 22.78
C GLU A 136 27.10 -3.84 23.47
N PHE A 137 26.11 -2.97 23.22
CA PHE A 137 26.00 -1.67 23.87
C PHE A 137 24.85 -1.70 24.89
N PRO A 138 25.17 -1.74 26.21
CA PRO A 138 24.14 -1.50 27.23
C PRO A 138 23.79 -0.01 27.19
N GLU A 139 22.86 0.35 26.35
CA GLU A 139 22.31 1.70 26.35
C GLU A 139 21.42 1.86 27.57
N LYS A 140 21.76 2.84 28.41
CA LYS A 140 20.91 3.27 29.51
C LYS A 140 19.57 3.73 28.97
N ASP A 141 18.53 3.03 29.39
CA ASP A 141 17.13 3.41 29.44
C ASP A 141 16.78 4.80 28.90
N GLN A 142 16.49 4.89 27.60
CA GLN A 142 15.52 5.87 27.12
C GLN A 142 14.36 5.11 26.48
N PRO A 143 13.14 5.27 27.01
CA PRO A 143 11.97 4.64 26.40
C PRO A 143 11.75 5.29 25.02
N ILE A 144 11.89 4.50 23.96
CA ILE A 144 11.38 4.85 22.65
C ILE A 144 9.89 5.03 22.85
N THR A 145 9.44 6.27 22.87
CA THR A 145 8.05 6.64 23.16
C THR A 145 7.11 5.96 22.17
N ALA A 146 6.05 5.38 22.72
CA ALA A 146 4.98 4.61 22.06
C ALA A 146 4.19 5.38 20.98
N GLU A 147 4.64 6.54 20.54
CA GLU A 147 3.97 7.36 19.52
C GLU A 147 4.09 6.80 18.09
N PHE A 148 5.06 5.91 17.83
CA PHE A 148 5.23 5.34 16.49
C PHE A 148 4.25 4.18 16.20
N VAL A 149 3.64 3.59 17.21
CA VAL A 149 2.72 2.43 17.06
C VAL A 149 1.29 2.85 16.67
N SER A 150 0.93 4.12 16.85
CA SER A 150 -0.46 4.60 16.63
C SER A 150 -0.84 4.83 15.15
N ARG A 151 0.07 4.67 14.20
CA ARG A 151 -0.25 4.89 12.77
C ARG A 151 -0.83 3.68 12.03
N ARG A 152 -0.91 2.51 12.67
CA ARG A 152 -1.52 1.30 12.06
C ARG A 152 -3.04 1.37 11.88
N THR A 153 -3.73 2.33 12.50
CA THR A 153 -5.20 2.47 12.39
C THR A 153 -5.69 3.33 11.23
N CYS A 154 -4.80 3.93 10.42
CA CYS A 154 -5.20 4.72 9.25
C CYS A 154 -5.54 3.89 8.00
N ARG A 155 -5.33 2.57 8.01
CA ARG A 155 -5.53 1.68 6.85
C ARG A 155 -6.99 1.64 6.36
N SER A 156 -7.96 1.81 7.24
CA SER A 156 -9.39 1.71 6.87
C SER A 156 -10.01 3.02 6.36
N ARG A 157 -9.39 4.18 6.58
CA ARG A 157 -9.98 5.47 6.20
C ARG A 157 -9.62 5.96 4.79
N LEU A 158 -8.50 5.52 4.22
CA LEU A 158 -8.07 5.93 2.88
C LEU A 158 -8.89 5.26 1.75
N ILE A 159 -9.46 4.09 2.02
CA ILE A 159 -10.27 3.33 1.04
C ILE A 159 -11.62 4.02 0.80
N PHE A 160 -12.21 4.64 1.83
CA PHE A 160 -13.52 5.29 1.73
C PHE A 160 -13.50 6.61 0.93
N LEU A 161 -12.36 7.31 0.87
CA LEU A 161 -12.24 8.61 0.19
C LEU A 161 -11.91 8.52 -1.32
N LEU A 162 -11.54 7.35 -1.82
CA LEU A 162 -11.22 7.14 -3.23
C LEU A 162 -12.39 6.57 -4.04
N PHE A 163 -13.49 6.13 -3.39
CA PHE A 163 -14.59 5.43 -4.05
C PHE A 163 -15.98 6.08 -3.89
N PHE A 164 -16.07 7.22 -3.20
CA PHE A 164 -17.24 8.08 -3.15
C PHE A 164 -16.85 9.49 -3.64
#